data_3ae4e97b35dc71e0a60efe34edc5a5bd
#
_entry.id   3ae4e97b35dc71e0a60efe34edc5a5bd
#
_cell.length_a   1.000
_cell.length_b   1.000
_cell.length_c   1.000
_cell.angle_alpha   90.00
_cell.angle_beta   90.00
_cell.angle_gamma   90.00
#
_symmetry.space_group_name_H-M   'P 1'
#
loop_
_entity.id
_entity.type
_entity.pdbx_description
1 polymer ?
#
loop_
_entity_poly.entity_id
_entity_poly.type
_entity_poly.pdbx_seq_one_letter_code
_entity_poly.pdbx_strand_id
1 'polypeptide(L)'
;KENAPELLEQALRSKRHKCMIGTGAMCDPYLPAEKELQLTRKCLELIDRYEYGVTVLTKSNLVLRDLDLLQSINKKAKAVVQMTLTTYDEELCRKLEPNVSTTRERFEVLMRCKELGIPTLVWMTPILPFINDTRENIEGLLDYCLQAGVQGILVFDVGVTLREGDREYFYQALDRDFPGIRQKYVSTYGN
;
A
#
# COMPACT_ATOMS: atom_id res chain seq x y z
N LYS A 1 -1.29 6.84 17.32
CA LYS A 1 -0.86 7.13 18.70
C LYS A 1 0.29 8.11 18.67
N GLU A 2 0.18 9.25 19.34
CA GLU A 2 1.22 10.29 19.34
C GLU A 2 2.54 9.80 19.95
N ASN A 3 2.48 8.90 20.90
CA ASN A 3 3.62 8.28 21.56
C ASN A 3 4.11 6.99 20.90
N ALA A 4 3.83 6.78 19.61
CA ALA A 4 4.27 5.60 18.89
C ALA A 4 5.81 5.46 18.84
N PRO A 5 6.60 6.54 18.60
CA PRO A 5 8.05 6.44 18.61
C PRO A 5 8.63 6.00 19.96
N GLU A 6 8.12 6.52 21.08
CA GLU A 6 8.59 6.17 22.43
C GLU A 6 8.31 4.69 22.75
N LEU A 7 7.11 4.22 22.41
CA LEU A 7 6.74 2.83 22.61
C LEU A 7 7.57 1.89 21.71
N LEU A 8 7.84 2.29 20.47
CA LEU A 8 8.70 1.56 19.57
C LEU A 8 10.11 1.47 20.13
N GLU A 9 10.69 2.59 20.58
CA GLU A 9 12.05 2.59 21.13
C GLU A 9 12.18 1.65 22.34
N GLN A 10 11.22 1.67 23.27
CA GLN A 10 11.18 0.75 24.39
C GLN A 10 11.15 -0.71 23.92
N ALA A 11 10.31 -1.02 22.91
CA ALA A 11 10.22 -2.35 22.35
C ALA A 11 11.52 -2.79 21.68
N LEU A 12 12.18 -1.91 20.91
CA LEU A 12 13.43 -2.21 20.21
C LEU A 12 14.57 -2.50 21.20
N ARG A 13 14.65 -1.74 22.30
CA ARG A 13 15.66 -1.93 23.37
C ARG A 13 15.51 -3.27 24.10
N SER A 14 14.28 -3.73 24.27
CA SER A 14 13.98 -4.96 25.04
C SER A 14 14.10 -6.25 24.22
N LYS A 15 14.12 -6.19 22.90
CA LYS A 15 14.17 -7.38 22.03
C LYS A 15 15.56 -8.05 22.04
N ARG A 16 15.56 -9.36 22.18
CA ARG A 16 16.79 -10.19 22.17
C ARG A 16 17.32 -10.46 20.76
N HIS A 17 16.44 -10.44 19.75
CA HIS A 17 16.78 -10.75 18.37
C HIS A 17 16.25 -9.68 17.44
N LYS A 18 17.04 -9.36 16.40
CA LYS A 18 16.60 -8.48 15.31
C LYS A 18 15.52 -9.18 14.49
N CYS A 19 14.59 -8.39 13.98
CA CYS A 19 13.49 -8.89 13.13
C CYS A 19 13.12 -7.84 12.07
N MET A 20 12.29 -8.26 11.14
CA MET A 20 11.63 -7.36 10.20
C MET A 20 10.39 -6.75 10.88
N ILE A 21 10.25 -5.45 10.84
CA ILE A 21 9.10 -4.72 11.36
C ILE A 21 8.16 -4.44 10.19
N GLY A 22 6.91 -4.94 10.28
CA GLY A 22 5.88 -4.68 9.28
C GLY A 22 4.98 -3.51 9.66
N THR A 23 4.75 -2.59 8.72
CA THR A 23 3.78 -1.49 8.87
C THR A 23 2.81 -1.46 7.70
N GLY A 24 1.66 -0.83 7.88
CA GLY A 24 0.69 -0.58 6.81
C GLY A 24 -0.40 -1.62 6.65
N ALA A 25 -0.33 -2.78 7.34
CA ALA A 25 -1.34 -3.83 7.20
C ALA A 25 -2.73 -3.46 7.75
N MET A 26 -2.78 -2.66 8.81
CA MET A 26 -4.05 -2.24 9.45
C MET A 26 -4.44 -0.80 9.13
N CYS A 27 -3.46 0.05 8.90
CA CYS A 27 -3.65 1.47 8.60
C CYS A 27 -2.43 1.96 7.83
N ASP A 28 -2.64 2.75 6.79
CA ASP A 28 -1.53 3.32 6.01
C ASP A 28 -0.66 4.21 6.92
N PRO A 29 0.65 3.99 6.98
CA PRO A 29 1.55 4.81 7.80
C PRO A 29 1.72 6.25 7.26
N TYR A 30 1.31 6.52 6.03
CA TYR A 30 1.42 7.82 5.38
C TYR A 30 0.06 8.49 5.17
N LEU A 31 -0.77 8.53 6.24
CA LEU A 31 -1.99 9.34 6.26
C LEU A 31 -1.67 10.83 6.05
N PRO A 32 -2.63 11.65 5.60
CA PRO A 32 -2.39 13.10 5.40
C PRO A 32 -1.77 13.82 6.61
N ALA A 33 -2.16 13.45 7.83
CA ALA A 33 -1.60 13.99 9.07
C ALA A 33 -0.09 13.72 9.25
N GLU A 34 0.46 12.71 8.56
CA GLU A 34 1.87 12.35 8.62
C GLU A 34 2.78 13.45 8.02
N LYS A 35 2.23 14.31 7.15
CA LYS A 35 2.96 15.48 6.62
C LYS A 35 3.45 16.40 7.74
N GLU A 36 2.64 16.59 8.77
CA GLU A 36 2.91 17.48 9.91
C GLU A 36 3.50 16.72 11.10
N LEU A 37 2.91 15.60 11.47
CA LEU A 37 3.26 14.85 12.68
C LEU A 37 4.60 14.10 12.55
N GLN A 38 4.94 13.64 11.37
CA GLN A 38 6.18 12.90 11.06
C GLN A 38 6.43 11.69 12.00
N LEU A 39 5.37 11.03 12.45
CA LEU A 39 5.48 9.89 13.37
C LEU A 39 6.12 8.67 12.69
N THR A 40 5.76 8.42 11.44
CA THR A 40 6.37 7.34 10.63
C THR A 40 7.85 7.61 10.43
N ARG A 41 8.24 8.85 10.07
CA ARG A 41 9.65 9.22 9.94
C ARG A 41 10.44 9.01 11.23
N LYS A 42 9.92 9.48 12.36
CA LYS A 42 10.53 9.27 13.68
C LYS A 42 10.70 7.77 14.02
N CYS A 43 9.71 6.95 13.66
CA CYS A 43 9.81 5.51 13.83
C CYS A 43 10.89 4.89 12.92
N LEU A 44 11.00 5.33 11.67
CA LEU A 44 12.05 4.88 10.75
C LEU A 44 13.45 5.28 11.23
N GLU A 45 13.62 6.47 11.81
CA GLU A 45 14.88 6.90 12.42
C GLU A 45 15.31 5.98 13.58
N LEU A 46 14.37 5.54 14.39
CA LEU A 46 14.62 4.56 15.46
C LEU A 46 14.97 3.18 14.88
N ILE A 47 14.22 2.72 13.87
CA ILE A 47 14.46 1.44 13.18
C ILE A 47 15.89 1.43 12.59
N ASP A 48 16.29 2.52 11.92
CA ASP A 48 17.63 2.70 11.37
C ASP A 48 18.71 2.71 12.45
N ARG A 49 18.50 3.47 13.54
CA ARG A 49 19.42 3.57 14.67
C ARG A 49 19.65 2.23 15.35
N TYR A 50 18.59 1.45 15.53
CA TYR A 50 18.65 0.15 16.19
C TYR A 50 18.91 -1.01 15.20
N GLU A 51 19.11 -0.72 13.91
CA GLU A 51 19.48 -1.68 12.86
C GLU A 51 18.48 -2.84 12.74
N TYR A 52 17.19 -2.56 12.78
CA TYR A 52 16.13 -3.51 12.45
C TYR A 52 15.75 -3.40 10.97
N GLY A 53 15.24 -4.48 10.41
CA GLY A 53 14.63 -4.44 9.09
C GLY A 53 13.22 -3.85 9.13
N VAL A 54 12.75 -3.31 8.00
CA VAL A 54 11.41 -2.75 7.88
C VAL A 54 10.74 -3.12 6.57
N THR A 55 9.46 -3.37 6.60
CA THR A 55 8.61 -3.39 5.41
C THR A 55 7.47 -2.40 5.58
N VAL A 56 7.28 -1.55 4.58
CA VAL A 56 6.30 -0.46 4.58
C VAL A 56 5.29 -0.70 3.48
N LEU A 57 4.03 -0.97 3.85
CA LEU A 57 2.91 -1.06 2.91
C LEU A 57 2.14 0.26 2.90
N THR A 58 1.96 0.85 1.72
CA THR A 58 1.28 2.15 1.57
C THR A 58 0.62 2.32 0.19
N LYS A 59 -0.33 3.23 0.12
CA LYS A 59 -0.89 3.78 -1.12
C LYS A 59 -0.46 5.24 -1.36
N SER A 60 0.46 5.76 -0.56
CA SER A 60 0.83 7.17 -0.55
C SER A 60 2.21 7.41 -1.18
N ASN A 61 2.30 8.40 -2.07
CA ASN A 61 3.58 8.88 -2.58
C ASN A 61 4.39 9.67 -1.53
N LEU A 62 3.82 9.96 -0.37
CA LEU A 62 4.54 10.62 0.73
C LEU A 62 5.72 9.79 1.25
N VAL A 63 5.75 8.48 0.99
CA VAL A 63 6.88 7.61 1.30
C VAL A 63 8.18 8.08 0.64
N LEU A 64 8.11 8.83 -0.47
CA LEU A 64 9.28 9.43 -1.13
C LEU A 64 10.09 10.34 -0.20
N ARG A 65 9.44 10.98 0.78
CA ARG A 65 10.09 11.80 1.80
C ARG A 65 11.13 11.02 2.62
N ASP A 66 10.87 9.76 2.84
CA ASP A 66 11.61 8.91 3.79
C ASP A 66 12.50 7.87 3.09
N LEU A 67 12.74 8.00 1.77
CA LEU A 67 13.59 7.08 1.02
C LEU A 67 15.06 7.12 1.49
N ASP A 68 15.53 8.23 2.05
CA ASP A 68 16.84 8.36 2.68
C ASP A 68 17.01 7.36 3.82
N LEU A 69 16.04 7.29 4.72
CA LEU A 69 16.01 6.34 5.83
C LEU A 69 15.85 4.90 5.36
N LEU A 70 14.92 4.66 4.43
CA LEU A 70 14.68 3.32 3.88
C LEU A 70 15.92 2.78 3.16
N GLN A 71 16.67 3.62 2.44
CA GLN A 71 17.94 3.23 1.84
C GLN A 71 19.00 2.93 2.90
N SER A 72 19.09 3.74 3.96
CA SER A 72 20.01 3.49 5.08
C SER A 72 19.71 2.15 5.77
N ILE A 73 18.44 1.92 6.10
CA ILE A 73 17.98 0.65 6.70
C ILE A 73 18.28 -0.53 5.77
N ASN A 74 18.05 -0.37 4.47
CA ASN A 74 18.30 -1.45 3.50
C ASN A 74 19.76 -1.88 3.44
N LYS A 75 20.70 -0.94 3.64
CA LYS A 75 22.15 -1.22 3.71
C LYS A 75 22.56 -1.97 4.98
N LYS A 76 21.92 -1.70 6.11
CA LYS A 76 22.26 -2.26 7.44
C LYS A 76 21.55 -3.58 7.73
N ALA A 77 20.27 -3.63 7.40
CA ALA A 77 19.39 -4.78 7.68
C ALA A 77 18.64 -5.21 6.42
N LYS A 78 17.43 -4.77 6.24
CA LYS A 78 16.65 -4.87 4.99
C LYS A 78 15.51 -3.87 5.06
N ALA A 79 15.22 -3.20 3.95
CA ALA A 79 13.98 -2.43 3.78
C ALA A 79 13.24 -2.91 2.53
N VAL A 80 11.92 -2.98 2.62
CA VAL A 80 11.05 -3.32 1.48
C VAL A 80 9.92 -2.31 1.43
N VAL A 81 9.73 -1.65 0.30
CA VAL A 81 8.54 -0.84 0.06
C VAL A 81 7.51 -1.68 -0.65
N GLN A 82 6.32 -1.76 -0.08
CA GLN A 82 5.17 -2.46 -0.64
C GLN A 82 4.14 -1.43 -1.09
N MET A 83 3.77 -1.48 -2.36
CA MET A 83 2.83 -0.53 -2.95
C MET A 83 1.59 -1.25 -3.45
N THR A 84 0.40 -0.77 -3.11
CA THR A 84 -0.84 -1.30 -3.65
C THR A 84 -1.12 -0.68 -5.01
N LEU A 85 -1.26 -1.51 -6.05
CA LEU A 85 -1.70 -1.12 -7.38
C LEU A 85 -2.87 -2.00 -7.80
N THR A 86 -4.05 -1.42 -7.98
CA THR A 86 -5.27 -2.17 -8.31
C THR A 86 -5.91 -1.73 -9.61
N THR A 87 -5.64 -0.50 -10.05
CA THR A 87 -6.35 0.12 -11.17
C THR A 87 -5.37 0.91 -12.03
N TYR A 88 -5.19 0.47 -13.28
CA TYR A 88 -4.26 1.09 -14.23
C TYR A 88 -4.77 2.43 -14.75
N ASP A 89 -6.05 2.49 -15.08
CA ASP A 89 -6.70 3.73 -15.55
C ASP A 89 -6.79 4.77 -14.43
N GLU A 90 -6.29 5.98 -14.69
CA GLU A 90 -6.19 7.05 -13.70
C GLU A 90 -7.56 7.63 -13.29
N GLU A 91 -8.53 7.69 -14.21
CA GLU A 91 -9.87 8.19 -13.90
C GLU A 91 -10.62 7.19 -13.02
N LEU A 92 -10.52 5.91 -13.37
CA LEU A 92 -11.08 4.82 -12.58
C LEU A 92 -10.37 4.74 -11.21
N CYS A 93 -9.06 4.93 -11.15
CA CYS A 93 -8.31 4.97 -9.91
C CYS A 93 -8.83 6.07 -8.97
N ARG A 94 -8.99 7.31 -9.46
CA ARG A 94 -9.53 8.42 -8.66
C ARG A 94 -10.96 8.19 -8.20
N LYS A 95 -11.74 7.47 -8.99
CA LYS A 95 -13.13 7.12 -8.67
C LYS A 95 -13.21 6.06 -7.59
N LEU A 96 -12.35 5.04 -7.63
CA LEU A 96 -12.31 3.96 -6.65
C LEU A 96 -11.60 4.35 -5.35
N GLU A 97 -10.54 5.15 -5.46
CA GLU A 97 -9.67 5.53 -4.36
C GLU A 97 -9.43 7.06 -4.32
N PRO A 98 -10.47 7.87 -4.04
CA PRO A 98 -10.45 9.33 -4.26
C PRO A 98 -9.47 10.12 -3.36
N ASN A 99 -9.01 9.56 -2.25
CA ASN A 99 -8.24 10.30 -1.24
C ASN A 99 -6.81 9.78 -1.05
N VAL A 100 -6.30 9.06 -2.03
CA VAL A 100 -4.93 8.51 -2.01
C VAL A 100 -4.20 8.85 -3.30
N SER A 101 -2.90 8.60 -3.35
CA SER A 101 -2.12 8.82 -4.56
C SER A 101 -2.64 7.98 -5.72
N THR A 102 -2.58 8.52 -6.93
CA THR A 102 -2.99 7.79 -8.13
C THR A 102 -2.04 6.63 -8.44
N THR A 103 -2.45 5.74 -9.33
CA THR A 103 -1.59 4.61 -9.74
C THR A 103 -0.29 5.10 -10.37
N ARG A 104 -0.33 6.16 -11.15
CA ARG A 104 0.86 6.77 -11.75
C ARG A 104 1.84 7.30 -10.69
N GLU A 105 1.35 8.03 -9.71
CA GLU A 105 2.18 8.52 -8.60
C GLU A 105 2.79 7.38 -7.79
N ARG A 106 2.04 6.28 -7.59
CA ARG A 106 2.54 5.07 -6.91
C ARG A 106 3.60 4.35 -7.76
N PHE A 107 3.43 4.30 -9.08
CA PHE A 107 4.43 3.76 -9.98
C PHE A 107 5.74 4.58 -9.93
N GLU A 108 5.66 5.90 -9.85
CA GLU A 108 6.84 6.77 -9.69
C GLU A 108 7.60 6.46 -8.40
N VAL A 109 6.90 6.13 -7.31
CA VAL A 109 7.54 5.63 -6.07
C VAL A 109 8.34 4.37 -6.33
N LEU A 110 7.77 3.39 -7.04
CA LEU A 110 8.46 2.14 -7.37
C LEU A 110 9.71 2.39 -8.22
N MET A 111 9.61 3.27 -9.22
CA MET A 111 10.75 3.66 -10.06
C MET A 111 11.85 4.31 -9.22
N ARG A 112 11.49 5.20 -8.30
CA ARG A 112 12.47 5.83 -7.41
C ARG A 112 13.13 4.85 -6.45
N CYS A 113 12.37 3.88 -5.92
CA CYS A 113 12.93 2.79 -5.13
C CYS A 113 13.93 1.96 -5.94
N LYS A 114 13.62 1.64 -7.21
CA LYS A 114 14.52 0.93 -8.13
C LYS A 114 15.85 1.67 -8.29
N GLU A 115 15.82 2.98 -8.55
CA GLU A 115 17.03 3.81 -8.69
C GLU A 115 17.91 3.79 -7.43
N LEU A 116 17.29 3.72 -6.25
CA LEU A 116 17.99 3.70 -4.96
C LEU A 116 18.35 2.28 -4.48
N GLY A 117 18.04 1.25 -5.26
CA GLY A 117 18.29 -0.15 -4.91
C GLY A 117 17.46 -0.65 -3.72
N ILE A 118 16.30 -0.03 -3.46
CA ILE A 118 15.38 -0.47 -2.40
C ILE A 118 14.42 -1.51 -3.00
N PRO A 119 14.38 -2.75 -2.47
CA PRO A 119 13.45 -3.77 -2.94
C PRO A 119 11.99 -3.34 -2.80
N THR A 120 11.17 -3.71 -3.80
CA THR A 120 9.74 -3.39 -3.81
C THR A 120 8.88 -4.62 -4.05
N LEU A 121 7.67 -4.61 -3.50
CA LEU A 121 6.59 -5.56 -3.79
C LEU A 121 5.34 -4.79 -4.19
N VAL A 122 4.51 -5.39 -5.02
CA VAL A 122 3.21 -4.83 -5.38
C VAL A 122 2.08 -5.70 -4.84
N TRP A 123 1.11 -5.07 -4.19
CA TRP A 123 -0.17 -5.67 -3.80
C TRP A 123 -1.21 -5.34 -4.86
N MET A 124 -1.53 -6.33 -5.70
CA MET A 124 -2.57 -6.21 -6.72
C MET A 124 -3.89 -6.76 -6.16
N THR A 125 -4.36 -6.13 -5.10
CA THR A 125 -5.57 -6.53 -4.37
C THR A 125 -6.21 -5.31 -3.68
N PRO A 126 -7.56 -5.18 -3.67
CA PRO A 126 -8.54 -6.10 -4.26
C PRO A 126 -8.68 -5.94 -5.79
N ILE A 127 -8.94 -7.05 -6.49
CA ILE A 127 -9.47 -7.03 -7.84
C ILE A 127 -11.00 -7.09 -7.73
N LEU A 128 -11.67 -6.06 -8.23
CA LEU A 128 -13.12 -5.90 -8.15
C LEU A 128 -13.78 -6.47 -9.41
N PRO A 129 -14.57 -7.55 -9.30
CA PRO A 129 -15.28 -8.13 -10.44
C PRO A 129 -16.10 -7.10 -11.21
N PHE A 130 -16.08 -7.17 -12.52
CA PHE A 130 -16.81 -6.27 -13.44
C PHE A 130 -16.37 -4.79 -13.43
N ILE A 131 -15.30 -4.44 -12.69
CA ILE A 131 -14.81 -3.06 -12.56
C ILE A 131 -13.34 -2.96 -13.01
N ASN A 132 -12.43 -3.60 -12.30
CA ASN A 132 -10.99 -3.56 -12.61
C ASN A 132 -10.36 -4.94 -12.86
N ASP A 133 -11.19 -5.97 -13.11
CA ASP A 133 -10.81 -7.31 -13.50
C ASP A 133 -10.60 -7.47 -15.01
N THR A 134 -10.44 -6.35 -15.73
CA THR A 134 -10.24 -6.37 -17.18
C THR A 134 -8.81 -6.74 -17.55
N ARG A 135 -8.64 -7.30 -18.75
CA ARG A 135 -7.34 -7.66 -19.29
C ARG A 135 -6.41 -6.45 -19.37
N GLU A 136 -6.92 -5.33 -19.88
CA GLU A 136 -6.19 -4.06 -20.01
C GLU A 136 -5.67 -3.56 -18.66
N ASN A 137 -6.50 -3.66 -17.63
CA ASN A 137 -6.11 -3.26 -16.27
C ASN A 137 -4.95 -4.14 -15.75
N ILE A 138 -5.11 -5.45 -15.86
CA ILE A 138 -4.11 -6.39 -15.34
C ILE A 138 -2.79 -6.29 -16.13
N GLU A 139 -2.85 -6.26 -17.46
CA GLU A 139 -1.65 -6.13 -18.32
C GLU A 139 -0.93 -4.79 -18.06
N GLY A 140 -1.66 -3.68 -17.96
CA GLY A 140 -1.06 -2.38 -17.66
C GLY A 140 -0.38 -2.34 -16.28
N LEU A 141 -0.97 -2.93 -15.25
CA LEU A 141 -0.34 -3.04 -13.94
C LEU A 141 0.89 -3.96 -13.95
N LEU A 142 0.84 -5.06 -14.69
CA LEU A 142 1.99 -5.95 -14.87
C LEU A 142 3.14 -5.25 -15.59
N ASP A 143 2.84 -4.45 -16.60
CA ASP A 143 3.86 -3.64 -17.30
C ASP A 143 4.55 -2.66 -16.34
N TYR A 144 3.81 -2.01 -15.45
CA TYR A 144 4.39 -1.16 -14.40
C TYR A 144 5.30 -1.96 -13.48
N CYS A 145 4.87 -3.15 -13.06
CA CYS A 145 5.68 -4.03 -12.22
C CYS A 145 6.99 -4.46 -12.91
N LEU A 146 6.93 -4.81 -14.20
CA LEU A 146 8.10 -5.16 -14.99
C LEU A 146 9.06 -3.99 -15.16
N GLN A 147 8.56 -2.80 -15.53
CA GLN A 147 9.36 -1.60 -15.66
C GLN A 147 10.06 -1.22 -14.36
N ALA A 148 9.33 -1.30 -13.24
CA ALA A 148 9.88 -1.00 -11.92
C ALA A 148 10.81 -2.12 -11.40
N GLY A 149 10.77 -3.31 -11.97
CA GLY A 149 11.58 -4.45 -11.54
C GLY A 149 11.23 -4.89 -10.12
N VAL A 150 9.94 -4.96 -9.79
CA VAL A 150 9.49 -5.37 -8.45
C VAL A 150 9.90 -6.82 -8.16
N GLN A 151 10.19 -7.12 -6.90
CA GLN A 151 10.64 -8.45 -6.47
C GLN A 151 9.51 -9.49 -6.45
N GLY A 152 8.26 -9.03 -6.41
CA GLY A 152 7.10 -9.90 -6.42
C GLY A 152 5.79 -9.14 -6.45
N ILE A 153 4.74 -9.87 -6.79
CA ILE A 153 3.36 -9.38 -6.83
C ILE A 153 2.54 -10.28 -5.92
N LEU A 154 1.77 -9.67 -5.03
CA LEU A 154 0.84 -10.35 -4.13
C LEU A 154 -0.58 -10.15 -4.65
N VAL A 155 -1.20 -11.26 -5.02
CA VAL A 155 -2.61 -11.31 -5.41
C VAL A 155 -3.28 -12.32 -4.48
N PHE A 156 -4.34 -11.92 -3.78
CA PHE A 156 -5.09 -12.86 -2.96
C PHE A 156 -6.28 -13.39 -3.76
N ASP A 157 -7.45 -12.84 -3.54
CA ASP A 157 -8.65 -13.26 -4.23
C ASP A 157 -9.19 -12.17 -5.16
N VAL A 158 -10.06 -12.56 -6.09
CA VAL A 158 -10.88 -11.64 -6.86
C VAL A 158 -12.14 -11.33 -6.04
N GLY A 159 -12.36 -10.05 -5.75
CA GLY A 159 -13.48 -9.59 -4.93
C GLY A 159 -13.04 -8.94 -3.62
N VAL A 160 -13.99 -8.72 -2.74
CA VAL A 160 -13.81 -8.08 -1.44
C VAL A 160 -14.53 -8.86 -0.35
N THR A 161 -13.93 -8.91 0.83
CA THR A 161 -14.63 -9.39 2.03
C THR A 161 -15.38 -8.22 2.64
N LEU A 162 -16.71 -8.27 2.57
CA LEU A 162 -17.58 -7.23 3.09
C LEU A 162 -18.06 -7.62 4.50
N ARG A 163 -17.67 -6.81 5.48
CA ARG A 163 -18.19 -6.89 6.86
C ARG A 163 -19.49 -6.11 6.98
N GLU A 164 -20.20 -6.29 8.09
CA GLU A 164 -21.38 -5.49 8.42
C GLU A 164 -21.02 -3.99 8.42
N GLY A 165 -21.85 -3.17 7.76
CA GLY A 165 -21.59 -1.75 7.51
C GLY A 165 -20.75 -1.47 6.25
N ASP A 166 -19.70 -2.23 6.00
CA ASP A 166 -18.87 -2.08 4.79
C ASP A 166 -19.65 -2.48 3.52
N ARG A 167 -20.49 -3.51 3.63
CA ARG A 167 -21.32 -3.99 2.52
C ARG A 167 -22.31 -2.95 2.05
N GLU A 168 -23.02 -2.33 2.98
CA GLU A 168 -24.01 -1.29 2.70
C GLU A 168 -23.36 -0.09 2.03
N TYR A 169 -22.22 0.35 2.55
CA TYR A 169 -21.44 1.44 1.97
C TYR A 169 -20.94 1.09 0.56
N PHE A 170 -20.40 -0.12 0.37
CA PHE A 170 -19.91 -0.59 -0.93
C PHE A 170 -21.02 -0.63 -1.98
N TYR A 171 -22.19 -1.17 -1.64
CA TYR A 171 -23.33 -1.20 -2.56
C TYR A 171 -23.88 0.19 -2.88
N GLN A 172 -23.91 1.11 -1.92
CA GLN A 172 -24.28 2.51 -2.18
C GLN A 172 -23.27 3.18 -3.14
N ALA A 173 -21.98 2.93 -2.97
CA ALA A 173 -20.96 3.41 -3.89
C ALA A 173 -21.10 2.81 -5.29
N LEU A 174 -21.41 1.51 -5.41
CA LEU A 174 -21.70 0.88 -6.70
C LEU A 174 -22.92 1.50 -7.39
N ASP A 175 -24.02 1.72 -6.67
CA ASP A 175 -25.24 2.32 -7.22
C ASP A 175 -24.98 3.75 -7.74
N ARG A 176 -24.15 4.52 -7.03
CA ARG A 176 -23.80 5.89 -7.40
C ARG A 176 -22.84 5.94 -8.59
N ASP A 177 -21.78 5.13 -8.55
CA ASP A 177 -20.62 5.30 -9.43
C ASP A 177 -20.57 4.29 -10.58
N PHE A 178 -21.26 3.14 -10.44
CA PHE A 178 -21.25 2.02 -11.38
C PHE A 178 -22.66 1.44 -11.57
N PRO A 179 -23.59 2.19 -12.20
CA PRO A 179 -24.99 1.75 -12.36
C PRO A 179 -25.11 0.34 -12.96
N GLY A 180 -25.91 -0.53 -12.32
CA GLY A 180 -26.13 -1.90 -12.76
C GLY A 180 -25.12 -2.94 -12.28
N ILE A 181 -23.97 -2.54 -11.72
CA ILE A 181 -22.95 -3.47 -11.22
C ILE A 181 -23.42 -4.16 -9.93
N ARG A 182 -24.14 -3.48 -9.06
CA ARG A 182 -24.70 -4.10 -7.84
C ARG A 182 -25.52 -5.33 -8.15
N GLN A 183 -26.42 -5.27 -9.16
CA GLN A 183 -27.26 -6.43 -9.55
C GLN A 183 -26.39 -7.61 -10.00
N LYS A 184 -25.29 -7.35 -10.70
CA LYS A 184 -24.33 -8.39 -11.09
C LYS A 184 -23.65 -9.02 -9.87
N TYR A 185 -23.23 -8.20 -8.88
CA TYR A 185 -22.68 -8.72 -7.63
C TYR A 185 -23.67 -9.61 -6.89
N VAL A 186 -24.90 -9.14 -6.70
CA VAL A 186 -25.94 -9.90 -6.01
C VAL A 186 -26.26 -11.22 -6.75
N SER A 187 -26.38 -11.19 -8.07
CA SER A 187 -26.67 -12.41 -8.86
C SER A 187 -25.52 -13.42 -8.87
N THR A 188 -24.27 -12.96 -8.74
CA THR A 188 -23.08 -13.82 -8.81
C THR A 188 -22.66 -14.37 -7.44
N TYR A 189 -22.72 -13.54 -6.40
CA TYR A 189 -22.19 -13.87 -5.08
C TYR A 189 -23.24 -14.00 -3.98
N GLY A 190 -24.50 -13.66 -4.28
CA GLY A 190 -25.59 -13.60 -3.29
C GLY A 190 -25.61 -12.26 -2.53
N ASN A 191 -26.54 -12.19 -1.56
CA ASN A 191 -26.68 -11.02 -0.68
C ASN A 191 -25.75 -11.13 0.54
#